data_e9075ff5bfd8f1cc775b0456246a6b14
#
_entry.id   e9075ff5bfd8f1cc775b0456246a6b14
#
_cell.length_a   1.000
_cell.length_b   1.000
_cell.length_c   1.000
_cell.angle_alpha   90.00
_cell.angle_beta   90.00
_cell.angle_gamma   90.00
#
_symmetry.space_group_name_H-M   'P 1'
#
loop_
_entity.id
_entity.type
_entity.pdbx_description
1 polymer ?
#
loop_
_entity_poly.entity_id
_entity_poly.type
_entity_poly.pdbx_seq_one_letter_code
_entity_poly.pdbx_strand_id
1 'polypeptide(L)'
;MEFLTNEKLTIVGAAGMIGSNMAQTAMMMKLTPNICLYDPFAPALEGVAEELYHCGFEGVNLTYTSDIKEALTGASYIVSSGGAARKAGMTREDLLKGNAEIAAQFGKDVRQYCPNVKHIVVIFNPADITGLITLLYSGLKPSQVSTLAALDSTRLQNELVKYFHIPASEIQNCRTYGGHGEQMAVFASTTKVKGEPLTDFIGTTRLPLTEWEELKVRVIQGGKHIIDLRGRSSFQSPAYLSIEMIAAAMGGQPFRWPAGTYVSNGKIDHIMMAMETSITKNGVTYKEVAGTPAEQAELEKSYEHLCKLRDEVIEMGIIPAIKDWHSLNPNID
;
A
#
# COMPACT_ATOMS: atom_id res chain seq x y z
N MET A 1 11.25 -14.28 22.24
CA MET A 1 10.02 -13.62 21.71
C MET A 1 9.36 -14.61 20.78
N GLU A 2 8.09 -14.92 20.98
CA GLU A 2 7.33 -15.86 20.13
C GLU A 2 6.94 -15.22 18.80
N PHE A 3 6.71 -16.01 17.77
CA PHE A 3 6.14 -15.56 16.51
C PHE A 3 4.67 -15.15 16.70
N LEU A 4 4.21 -14.17 15.92
CA LEU A 4 2.84 -13.65 16.01
C LEU A 4 1.82 -14.70 15.54
N THR A 5 2.17 -15.51 14.53
CA THR A 5 1.38 -16.63 14.00
C THR A 5 2.30 -17.71 13.43
N ASN A 6 1.76 -18.90 13.16
CA ASN A 6 2.46 -19.99 12.44
C ASN A 6 2.01 -20.12 10.97
N GLU A 7 1.18 -19.18 10.50
CA GLU A 7 0.63 -19.23 9.14
C GLU A 7 1.64 -18.74 8.10
N LYS A 8 1.55 -19.29 6.89
CA LYS A 8 2.47 -18.95 5.80
C LYS A 8 2.26 -17.51 5.30
N LEU A 9 3.34 -16.74 5.25
CA LEU A 9 3.46 -15.45 4.58
C LEU A 9 4.19 -15.62 3.25
N THR A 10 3.57 -15.23 2.15
CA THR A 10 4.23 -15.18 0.84
C THR A 10 4.54 -13.74 0.45
N ILE A 11 5.78 -13.49 0.05
CA ILE A 11 6.27 -12.19 -0.43
C ILE A 11 6.50 -12.30 -1.94
N VAL A 12 5.70 -11.56 -2.71
CA VAL A 12 5.72 -11.55 -4.17
C VAL A 12 6.54 -10.35 -4.66
N GLY A 13 7.46 -10.60 -5.61
CA GLY A 13 8.44 -9.61 -6.06
C GLY A 13 9.66 -9.56 -5.13
N ALA A 14 10.02 -10.70 -4.55
CA ALA A 14 11.03 -10.80 -3.49
C ALA A 14 12.47 -10.55 -3.95
N ALA A 15 12.78 -10.73 -5.23
CA ALA A 15 14.10 -10.41 -5.80
C ALA A 15 14.37 -8.90 -5.87
N GLY A 16 13.30 -8.08 -5.81
CA GLY A 16 13.41 -6.62 -5.79
C GLY A 16 13.82 -6.07 -4.43
N MET A 17 14.28 -4.81 -4.42
CA MET A 17 14.71 -4.13 -3.17
C MET A 17 13.58 -4.00 -2.14
N ILE A 18 12.35 -3.78 -2.57
CA ILE A 18 11.21 -3.71 -1.66
C ILE A 18 10.93 -5.09 -1.08
N GLY A 19 10.80 -6.11 -1.91
CA GLY A 19 10.48 -7.47 -1.49
C GLY A 19 11.53 -8.09 -0.56
N SER A 20 12.82 -7.90 -0.83
CA SER A 20 13.89 -8.37 0.05
C SER A 20 13.86 -7.67 1.42
N ASN A 21 13.60 -6.37 1.46
CA ASN A 21 13.42 -5.62 2.71
C ASN A 21 12.14 -6.02 3.47
N MET A 22 11.05 -6.37 2.77
CA MET A 22 9.86 -6.95 3.42
C MET A 22 10.20 -8.26 4.13
N ALA A 23 10.93 -9.14 3.46
CA ALA A 23 11.34 -10.42 4.03
C ALA A 23 12.17 -10.22 5.30
N GLN A 24 13.21 -9.40 5.24
CA GLN A 24 14.02 -9.06 6.40
C GLN A 24 13.19 -8.45 7.53
N THR A 25 12.31 -7.50 7.22
CA THR A 25 11.43 -6.84 8.20
C THR A 25 10.49 -7.85 8.87
N ALA A 26 9.86 -8.75 8.11
CA ALA A 26 8.97 -9.78 8.64
C ALA A 26 9.70 -10.74 9.61
N MET A 27 10.94 -11.10 9.28
CA MET A 27 11.80 -11.93 10.15
C MET A 27 12.20 -11.19 11.42
N MET A 28 12.63 -9.92 11.31
CA MET A 28 12.99 -9.08 12.45
C MET A 28 11.81 -8.86 13.41
N MET A 29 10.61 -8.67 12.87
CA MET A 29 9.37 -8.50 13.63
C MET A 29 8.80 -9.83 14.15
N LYS A 30 9.39 -10.98 13.78
CA LYS A 30 8.92 -12.32 14.15
C LYS A 30 7.43 -12.54 13.84
N LEU A 31 7.02 -12.20 12.61
CA LEU A 31 5.61 -12.34 12.24
C LEU A 31 5.19 -13.79 12.14
N THR A 32 5.97 -14.60 11.44
CA THR A 32 5.74 -16.04 11.28
C THR A 32 7.05 -16.76 11.02
N PRO A 33 7.20 -18.03 11.46
CA PRO A 33 8.34 -18.85 11.04
C PRO A 33 8.27 -19.25 9.56
N ASN A 34 7.10 -19.24 8.92
CA ASN A 34 6.89 -19.78 7.58
C ASN A 34 6.81 -18.66 6.54
N ILE A 35 7.94 -18.32 5.92
CA ILE A 35 8.06 -17.26 4.90
C ILE A 35 8.45 -17.89 3.57
N CYS A 36 7.69 -17.58 2.52
CA CYS A 36 7.98 -17.96 1.14
C CYS A 36 8.27 -16.73 0.29
N LEU A 37 9.42 -16.74 -0.38
CA LEU A 37 9.80 -15.71 -1.34
C LEU A 37 9.43 -16.16 -2.75
N TYR A 38 8.79 -15.28 -3.49
CA TYR A 38 8.48 -15.53 -4.90
C TYR A 38 8.97 -14.39 -5.79
N ASP A 39 9.64 -14.77 -6.86
CA ASP A 39 9.95 -13.88 -7.97
C ASP A 39 10.16 -14.71 -9.24
N PRO A 40 9.67 -14.29 -10.42
CA PRO A 40 9.93 -15.00 -11.65
C PRO A 40 11.41 -14.98 -12.08
N PHE A 41 12.22 -14.09 -11.50
CA PHE A 41 13.65 -13.97 -11.79
C PHE A 41 14.49 -14.79 -10.80
N ALA A 42 14.56 -16.10 -11.04
CA ALA A 42 15.17 -17.09 -10.15
C ALA A 42 16.60 -16.78 -9.66
N PRO A 43 17.56 -16.33 -10.50
CA PRO A 43 18.93 -16.07 -10.02
C PRO A 43 19.03 -14.97 -8.97
N ALA A 44 18.28 -13.87 -9.12
CA ALA A 44 18.27 -12.80 -8.13
C ALA A 44 17.53 -13.23 -6.86
N LEU A 45 16.48 -14.05 -7.00
CA LEU A 45 15.71 -14.57 -5.86
C LEU A 45 16.58 -15.49 -4.99
N GLU A 46 17.37 -16.38 -5.59
CA GLU A 46 18.32 -17.23 -4.88
C GLU A 46 19.32 -16.37 -4.10
N GLY A 47 19.91 -15.35 -4.74
CA GLY A 47 20.84 -14.43 -4.08
C GLY A 47 20.23 -13.70 -2.87
N VAL A 48 18.97 -13.28 -2.95
CA VAL A 48 18.25 -12.69 -1.82
C VAL A 48 18.04 -13.70 -0.70
N ALA A 49 17.66 -14.94 -1.03
CA ALA A 49 17.46 -16.00 -0.03
C ALA A 49 18.77 -16.32 0.71
N GLU A 50 19.88 -16.47 -0.02
CA GLU A 50 21.20 -16.69 0.56
C GLU A 50 21.63 -15.56 1.51
N GLU A 51 21.45 -14.30 1.09
CA GLU A 51 21.76 -13.15 1.94
C GLU A 51 20.91 -13.11 3.23
N LEU A 52 19.64 -13.49 3.14
CA LEU A 52 18.75 -13.60 4.31
C LEU A 52 19.13 -14.77 5.22
N TYR A 53 19.60 -15.91 4.69
CA TYR A 53 20.16 -17.00 5.51
C TYR A 53 21.41 -16.53 6.27
N HIS A 54 22.26 -15.71 5.66
CA HIS A 54 23.44 -15.16 6.33
C HIS A 54 23.12 -14.21 7.48
N CYS A 55 21.88 -13.68 7.57
CA CYS A 55 21.44 -12.90 8.74
C CYS A 55 21.28 -13.77 10.02
N GLY A 56 21.19 -15.09 9.89
CA GLY A 56 21.13 -16.01 11.03
C GLY A 56 19.86 -15.89 11.87
N PHE A 57 18.71 -15.59 11.24
CA PHE A 57 17.43 -15.55 11.95
C PHE A 57 17.02 -16.93 12.46
N GLU A 58 16.92 -17.07 13.78
CA GLU A 58 16.57 -18.33 14.42
C GLU A 58 15.07 -18.64 14.30
N GLY A 59 14.75 -19.92 14.05
CA GLY A 59 13.40 -20.45 14.02
C GLY A 59 12.58 -20.04 12.80
N VAL A 60 13.21 -19.48 11.76
CA VAL A 60 12.55 -19.12 10.49
C VAL A 60 12.75 -20.24 9.49
N ASN A 61 11.66 -20.72 8.91
CA ASN A 61 11.62 -21.61 7.76
C ASN A 61 11.41 -20.74 6.51
N LEU A 62 12.52 -20.29 5.92
CA LEU A 62 12.52 -19.51 4.70
C LEU A 62 12.57 -20.44 3.50
N THR A 63 11.61 -20.28 2.60
CA THR A 63 11.59 -20.98 1.29
C THR A 63 11.56 -19.95 0.16
N TYR A 64 12.02 -20.34 -1.03
CA TYR A 64 11.94 -19.48 -2.21
C TYR A 64 11.66 -20.32 -3.45
N THR A 65 10.90 -19.75 -4.38
CA THR A 65 10.52 -20.41 -5.63
C THR A 65 10.17 -19.40 -6.71
N SER A 66 10.40 -19.75 -7.96
CA SER A 66 9.91 -19.04 -9.14
C SER A 66 8.62 -19.64 -9.73
N ASP A 67 8.04 -20.64 -9.07
CA ASP A 67 6.72 -21.20 -9.39
C ASP A 67 5.65 -20.51 -8.53
N ILE A 68 4.76 -19.75 -9.15
CA ILE A 68 3.67 -19.02 -8.48
C ILE A 68 2.70 -19.96 -7.76
N LYS A 69 2.45 -21.14 -8.31
CA LYS A 69 1.58 -22.15 -7.69
C LYS A 69 2.18 -22.63 -6.37
N GLU A 70 3.46 -22.96 -6.35
CA GLU A 70 4.17 -23.38 -5.14
C GLU A 70 4.18 -22.25 -4.10
N ALA A 71 4.46 -21.02 -4.54
CA ALA A 71 4.51 -19.85 -3.67
C ALA A 71 3.16 -19.58 -2.98
N LEU A 72 2.05 -19.65 -3.72
CA LEU A 72 0.72 -19.31 -3.23
C LEU A 72 0.03 -20.45 -2.49
N THR A 73 0.37 -21.70 -2.79
CA THR A 73 -0.25 -22.87 -2.12
C THR A 73 -0.03 -22.79 -0.61
N GLY A 74 -1.13 -22.76 0.16
CA GLY A 74 -1.11 -22.69 1.62
C GLY A 74 -0.78 -21.30 2.19
N ALA A 75 -0.66 -20.27 1.37
CA ALA A 75 -0.47 -18.89 1.85
C ALA A 75 -1.72 -18.39 2.56
N SER A 76 -1.55 -17.91 3.79
CA SER A 76 -2.60 -17.22 4.56
C SER A 76 -2.49 -15.71 4.43
N TYR A 77 -1.30 -15.20 4.20
CA TYR A 77 -1.01 -13.77 4.03
C TYR A 77 -0.08 -13.56 2.85
N ILE A 78 -0.32 -12.48 2.10
CA ILE A 78 0.51 -12.14 0.94
C ILE A 78 0.81 -10.64 0.95
N VAL A 79 2.07 -10.28 0.66
CA VAL A 79 2.44 -8.90 0.30
C VAL A 79 3.02 -8.92 -1.09
N SER A 80 2.49 -8.11 -2.00
CA SER A 80 2.93 -8.07 -3.39
C SER A 80 3.52 -6.71 -3.77
N SER A 81 4.81 -6.74 -4.11
CA SER A 81 5.53 -5.66 -4.79
C SER A 81 5.91 -6.04 -6.23
N GLY A 82 5.27 -7.06 -6.78
CA GLY A 82 5.64 -7.75 -8.02
C GLY A 82 5.37 -7.01 -9.32
N GLY A 83 5.20 -5.69 -9.30
CA GLY A 83 5.02 -4.89 -10.51
C GLY A 83 6.33 -4.58 -11.25
N ALA A 84 6.21 -4.22 -12.52
CA ALA A 84 7.33 -3.73 -13.31
C ALA A 84 7.71 -2.29 -12.91
N ALA A 85 9.00 -2.02 -12.79
CA ALA A 85 9.49 -0.67 -12.62
C ALA A 85 9.48 0.07 -13.97
N ARG A 86 9.26 1.40 -13.93
CA ARG A 86 9.33 2.24 -15.13
C ARG A 86 10.74 2.20 -15.72
N LYS A 87 10.85 1.83 -16.98
CA LYS A 87 12.09 1.82 -17.76
C LYS A 87 12.21 3.10 -18.58
N ALA A 88 13.43 3.45 -18.98
CA ALA A 88 13.67 4.55 -19.92
C ALA A 88 12.90 4.32 -21.22
N GLY A 89 12.19 5.35 -21.68
CA GLY A 89 11.36 5.31 -22.90
C GLY A 89 9.92 4.79 -22.69
N MET A 90 9.57 4.24 -21.54
CA MET A 90 8.19 3.87 -21.25
C MET A 90 7.33 5.11 -20.96
N THR A 91 6.16 5.15 -21.57
CA THR A 91 5.12 6.12 -21.24
C THR A 91 4.46 5.78 -19.90
N ARG A 92 3.64 6.70 -19.36
CA ARG A 92 2.81 6.43 -18.18
C ARG A 92 1.75 5.37 -18.48
N GLU A 93 1.20 5.40 -19.69
CA GLU A 93 0.20 4.45 -20.18
C GLU A 93 0.77 3.03 -20.32
N ASP A 94 1.99 2.88 -20.87
CA ASP A 94 2.67 1.58 -20.96
C ASP A 94 2.89 0.96 -19.56
N LEU A 95 3.27 1.78 -18.58
CA LEU A 95 3.47 1.31 -17.22
C LEU A 95 2.15 0.90 -16.56
N LEU A 96 1.09 1.71 -16.75
CA LEU A 96 -0.25 1.40 -16.25
C LEU A 96 -0.74 0.08 -16.83
N LYS A 97 -0.69 -0.08 -18.16
CA LYS A 97 -1.11 -1.29 -18.85
C LYS A 97 -0.35 -2.52 -18.36
N GLY A 98 0.97 -2.48 -18.34
CA GLY A 98 1.81 -3.60 -17.93
C GLY A 98 1.54 -4.04 -16.48
N ASN A 99 1.44 -3.08 -15.55
CA ASN A 99 1.16 -3.40 -14.16
C ASN A 99 -0.30 -3.84 -13.92
N ALA A 100 -1.25 -3.34 -14.69
CA ALA A 100 -2.63 -3.80 -14.66
C ALA A 100 -2.76 -5.26 -15.15
N GLU A 101 -2.05 -5.63 -16.20
CA GLU A 101 -1.99 -7.03 -16.70
C GLU A 101 -1.36 -7.98 -15.66
N ILE A 102 -0.27 -7.54 -14.99
CA ILE A 102 0.36 -8.28 -13.89
C ILE A 102 -0.63 -8.47 -12.73
N ALA A 103 -1.35 -7.42 -12.34
CA ALA A 103 -2.34 -7.48 -11.26
C ALA A 103 -3.51 -8.42 -11.60
N ALA A 104 -3.97 -8.40 -12.85
CA ALA A 104 -5.03 -9.31 -13.31
C ALA A 104 -4.58 -10.77 -13.26
N GLN A 105 -3.36 -11.07 -13.73
CA GLN A 105 -2.82 -12.42 -13.65
C GLN A 105 -2.62 -12.85 -12.20
N PHE A 106 -2.02 -12.00 -11.37
CA PHE A 106 -1.85 -12.27 -9.94
C PHE A 106 -3.18 -12.56 -9.23
N GLY A 107 -4.24 -11.79 -9.50
CA GLY A 107 -5.57 -12.05 -8.96
C GLY A 107 -6.11 -13.42 -9.36
N LYS A 108 -5.93 -13.83 -10.64
CA LYS A 108 -6.32 -15.17 -11.12
C LYS A 108 -5.53 -16.28 -10.42
N ASP A 109 -4.24 -16.09 -10.24
CA ASP A 109 -3.37 -17.05 -9.54
C ASP A 109 -3.79 -17.20 -8.07
N VAL A 110 -4.12 -16.10 -7.39
CA VAL A 110 -4.66 -16.12 -6.01
C VAL A 110 -5.97 -16.93 -5.97
N ARG A 111 -6.91 -16.66 -6.88
CA ARG A 111 -8.17 -17.41 -6.96
C ARG A 111 -7.94 -18.91 -7.13
N GLN A 112 -6.98 -19.27 -7.95
CA GLN A 112 -6.70 -20.66 -8.28
C GLN A 112 -5.93 -21.42 -7.20
N TYR A 113 -4.91 -20.78 -6.58
CA TYR A 113 -3.94 -21.47 -5.74
C TYR A 113 -4.06 -21.21 -4.25
N CYS A 114 -4.68 -20.08 -3.86
CA CYS A 114 -4.91 -19.73 -2.45
C CYS A 114 -6.23 -18.98 -2.20
N PRO A 115 -7.39 -19.55 -2.58
CA PRO A 115 -8.68 -18.86 -2.46
C PRO A 115 -9.08 -18.54 -1.01
N ASN A 116 -8.42 -19.16 -0.03
CA ASN A 116 -8.67 -18.97 1.40
C ASN A 116 -7.67 -18.02 2.06
N VAL A 117 -6.89 -17.26 1.30
CA VAL A 117 -5.98 -16.24 1.83
C VAL A 117 -6.75 -15.26 2.71
N LYS A 118 -6.18 -14.93 3.86
CA LYS A 118 -6.84 -14.06 4.85
C LYS A 118 -6.69 -12.59 4.53
N HIS A 119 -5.51 -12.18 4.08
CA HIS A 119 -5.26 -10.79 3.71
C HIS A 119 -4.14 -10.66 2.68
N ILE A 120 -4.33 -9.73 1.75
CA ILE A 120 -3.35 -9.35 0.74
C ILE A 120 -3.07 -7.85 0.84
N VAL A 121 -1.80 -7.46 0.83
CA VAL A 121 -1.36 -6.08 0.66
C VAL A 121 -0.71 -5.93 -0.70
N VAL A 122 -1.25 -5.08 -1.56
CA VAL A 122 -0.73 -4.76 -2.89
C VAL A 122 -0.05 -3.40 -2.85
N ILE A 123 1.21 -3.32 -3.33
CA ILE A 123 1.97 -2.07 -3.21
C ILE A 123 2.65 -1.59 -4.51
N PHE A 124 2.52 -2.33 -5.61
CA PHE A 124 3.10 -1.89 -6.89
C PHE A 124 2.18 -0.93 -7.65
N ASN A 125 2.79 0.11 -8.20
CA ASN A 125 2.08 1.27 -8.74
C ASN A 125 1.45 1.04 -10.13
N PRO A 126 0.30 1.68 -10.37
CA PRO A 126 -0.50 2.50 -9.46
C PRO A 126 -1.25 1.62 -8.46
N ALA A 127 -0.85 1.66 -7.17
CA ALA A 127 -1.28 0.68 -6.17
C ALA A 127 -2.81 0.59 -6.02
N ASP A 128 -3.52 1.72 -6.10
CA ASP A 128 -4.98 1.74 -6.01
C ASP A 128 -5.65 0.99 -7.16
N ILE A 129 -5.12 1.11 -8.38
CA ILE A 129 -5.63 0.40 -9.56
C ILE A 129 -5.22 -1.07 -9.55
N THR A 130 -3.97 -1.37 -9.25
CA THR A 130 -3.49 -2.77 -9.19
C THR A 130 -4.13 -3.55 -8.04
N GLY A 131 -4.41 -2.89 -6.91
CA GLY A 131 -5.18 -3.46 -5.80
C GLY A 131 -6.64 -3.75 -6.19
N LEU A 132 -7.31 -2.80 -6.88
CA LEU A 132 -8.66 -2.99 -7.41
C LEU A 132 -8.72 -4.18 -8.38
N ILE A 133 -7.79 -4.25 -9.33
CA ILE A 133 -7.72 -5.35 -10.31
C ILE A 133 -7.47 -6.69 -9.61
N THR A 134 -6.56 -6.72 -8.63
CA THR A 134 -6.29 -7.91 -7.82
C THR A 134 -7.56 -8.36 -7.09
N LEU A 135 -8.30 -7.44 -6.47
CA LEU A 135 -9.56 -7.74 -5.81
C LEU A 135 -10.60 -8.34 -6.77
N LEU A 136 -10.77 -7.74 -7.95
CA LEU A 136 -11.72 -8.20 -8.95
C LEU A 136 -11.42 -9.64 -9.40
N TYR A 137 -10.18 -9.93 -9.78
CA TYR A 137 -9.82 -11.25 -10.33
C TYR A 137 -9.61 -12.32 -9.27
N SER A 138 -9.25 -11.96 -8.03
CA SER A 138 -9.07 -12.96 -6.96
C SER A 138 -10.37 -13.53 -6.43
N GLY A 139 -11.49 -12.82 -6.57
CA GLY A 139 -12.77 -13.23 -5.99
C GLY A 139 -12.81 -13.12 -4.46
N LEU A 140 -11.86 -12.41 -3.86
CA LEU A 140 -11.82 -12.17 -2.43
C LEU A 140 -12.85 -11.11 -2.01
N LYS A 141 -13.11 -11.04 -0.71
CA LYS A 141 -13.94 -9.97 -0.14
C LYS A 141 -13.14 -8.66 -0.11
N PRO A 142 -13.80 -7.50 -0.24
CA PRO A 142 -13.16 -6.20 -0.08
C PRO A 142 -12.31 -6.06 1.18
N SER A 143 -12.74 -6.68 2.29
CA SER A 143 -12.00 -6.67 3.56
C SER A 143 -10.68 -7.45 3.56
N GLN A 144 -10.43 -8.27 2.54
CA GLN A 144 -9.23 -9.11 2.46
C GLN A 144 -8.12 -8.50 1.60
N VAL A 145 -8.36 -7.37 0.94
CA VAL A 145 -7.37 -6.71 0.07
C VAL A 145 -7.20 -5.25 0.47
N SER A 146 -5.97 -4.83 0.67
CA SER A 146 -5.62 -3.44 0.94
C SER A 146 -4.40 -3.01 0.13
N THR A 147 -4.22 -1.69 -0.01
CA THR A 147 -3.06 -1.11 -0.68
C THR A 147 -2.31 -0.17 0.25
N LEU A 148 -1.01 0.02 -0.02
CA LEU A 148 -0.16 0.86 0.80
C LEU A 148 -0.29 2.34 0.38
N ALA A 149 -0.86 3.16 1.26
CA ALA A 149 -0.92 4.62 1.13
C ALA A 149 -0.25 5.36 2.30
N ALA A 150 0.15 4.65 3.33
CA ALA A 150 0.64 5.19 4.60
C ALA A 150 1.88 6.10 4.47
N LEU A 151 2.71 5.91 3.42
CA LEU A 151 3.89 6.72 3.20
C LEU A 151 3.57 8.22 3.12
N ASP A 152 2.41 8.56 2.60
CA ASP A 152 2.01 9.94 2.38
C ASP A 152 1.73 10.63 3.73
N SER A 153 1.05 9.93 4.63
CA SER A 153 0.82 10.39 5.99
C SER A 153 2.11 10.47 6.82
N THR A 154 3.04 9.52 6.65
CA THR A 154 4.35 9.57 7.33
C THR A 154 5.24 10.70 6.79
N ARG A 155 5.11 11.06 5.50
CA ARG A 155 5.77 12.23 4.91
C ARG A 155 5.24 13.51 5.54
N LEU A 156 3.91 13.64 5.70
CA LEU A 156 3.31 14.79 6.39
C LEU A 156 3.87 14.91 7.82
N GLN A 157 3.90 13.83 8.57
CA GLN A 157 4.48 13.83 9.92
C GLN A 157 5.94 14.29 9.90
N ASN A 158 6.75 13.76 8.98
CA ASN A 158 8.17 14.09 8.89
C ASN A 158 8.42 15.56 8.51
N GLU A 159 7.64 16.11 7.59
CA GLU A 159 7.76 17.53 7.20
C GLU A 159 7.38 18.46 8.35
N LEU A 160 6.35 18.10 9.15
CA LEU A 160 5.99 18.86 10.35
C LEU A 160 7.05 18.71 11.46
N VAL A 161 7.66 17.54 11.64
CA VAL A 161 8.81 17.33 12.55
C VAL A 161 9.96 18.26 12.19
N LYS A 162 10.31 18.33 10.92
CA LYS A 162 11.36 19.24 10.43
C LYS A 162 11.02 20.70 10.62
N TYR A 163 9.78 21.08 10.31
CA TYR A 163 9.33 22.46 10.39
C TYR A 163 9.30 22.99 11.84
N PHE A 164 8.72 22.22 12.76
CA PHE A 164 8.58 22.62 14.15
C PHE A 164 9.80 22.27 15.03
N HIS A 165 10.77 21.51 14.51
CA HIS A 165 11.95 21.03 15.25
C HIS A 165 11.57 20.27 16.54
N ILE A 166 10.58 19.39 16.46
CA ILE A 166 10.06 18.61 17.59
C ILE A 166 10.07 17.12 17.29
N PRO A 167 10.05 16.24 18.29
CA PRO A 167 9.98 14.79 18.09
C PRO A 167 8.70 14.35 17.37
N ALA A 168 8.77 13.28 16.61
CA ALA A 168 7.62 12.73 15.89
C ALA A 168 6.45 12.31 16.81
N SER A 169 6.74 11.97 18.09
CA SER A 169 5.72 11.67 19.10
C SER A 169 4.82 12.85 19.45
N GLU A 170 5.29 14.08 19.21
CA GLU A 170 4.53 15.32 19.43
C GLU A 170 3.63 15.70 18.24
N ILE A 171 3.73 14.97 17.12
CA ILE A 171 2.90 15.15 15.93
C ILE A 171 2.00 13.94 15.76
N GLN A 172 0.70 14.14 15.90
CA GLN A 172 -0.28 13.06 15.96
C GLN A 172 -1.31 13.19 14.84
N ASN A 173 -1.89 12.06 14.45
CA ASN A 173 -3.00 11.96 13.52
C ASN A 173 -2.75 12.63 12.15
N CYS A 174 -1.50 12.60 11.66
CA CYS A 174 -1.23 12.99 10.28
C CYS A 174 -1.98 12.07 9.34
N ARG A 175 -2.78 12.62 8.46
CA ARG A 175 -3.62 11.88 7.53
C ARG A 175 -3.52 12.45 6.13
N THR A 176 -3.39 11.53 5.17
CA THR A 176 -3.56 11.76 3.75
C THR A 176 -4.53 10.71 3.23
N TYR A 177 -5.46 11.11 2.38
CA TYR A 177 -6.48 10.23 1.84
C TYR A 177 -6.54 10.33 0.32
N GLY A 178 -7.32 9.46 -0.32
CA GLY A 178 -7.43 9.45 -1.76
C GLY A 178 -6.42 8.52 -2.44
N GLY A 179 -6.03 8.84 -3.66
CA GLY A 179 -5.05 8.08 -4.43
C GLY A 179 -3.63 8.29 -3.92
N HIS A 180 -2.84 7.21 -3.91
CA HIS A 180 -1.42 7.30 -3.60
C HIS A 180 -0.65 8.03 -4.71
N GLY A 181 0.11 9.06 -4.36
CA GLY A 181 0.94 9.85 -5.28
C GLY A 181 0.54 11.32 -5.36
N GLU A 182 0.72 11.96 -6.53
CA GLU A 182 0.56 13.41 -6.69
C GLU A 182 -0.88 13.92 -6.46
N GLN A 183 -1.86 13.03 -6.42
CA GLN A 183 -3.28 13.36 -6.25
C GLN A 183 -3.81 13.08 -4.83
N MET A 184 -2.92 12.82 -3.86
CA MET A 184 -3.33 12.65 -2.48
C MET A 184 -3.97 13.92 -1.92
N ALA A 185 -4.96 13.76 -1.04
CA ALA A 185 -5.53 14.85 -0.26
C ALA A 185 -4.88 14.92 1.12
N VAL A 186 -4.30 16.08 1.48
CA VAL A 186 -3.60 16.29 2.75
C VAL A 186 -4.54 16.92 3.76
N PHE A 187 -4.77 16.23 4.90
CA PHE A 187 -5.71 16.66 5.93
C PHE A 187 -4.99 17.29 7.13
N ALA A 188 -5.01 18.63 7.20
CA ALA A 188 -4.54 19.37 8.36
C ALA A 188 -5.51 19.26 9.55
N SER A 189 -6.81 19.16 9.27
CA SER A 189 -7.89 19.16 10.27
C SER A 189 -7.82 17.96 11.22
N THR A 190 -7.18 16.85 10.82
CA THR A 190 -6.99 15.67 11.67
C THR A 190 -5.71 15.74 12.52
N THR A 191 -4.74 16.58 12.10
CA THR A 191 -3.39 16.60 12.64
C THR A 191 -3.30 17.45 13.90
N LYS A 192 -2.53 16.98 14.88
CA LYS A 192 -2.21 17.73 16.10
C LYS A 192 -0.71 17.90 16.26
N VAL A 193 -0.30 19.07 16.73
CA VAL A 193 1.08 19.42 17.08
C VAL A 193 1.12 19.76 18.56
N LYS A 194 1.85 18.99 19.38
CA LYS A 194 1.86 19.12 20.85
C LYS A 194 0.45 19.14 21.48
N GLY A 195 -0.47 18.35 20.91
CA GLY A 195 -1.84 18.25 21.38
C GLY A 195 -2.81 19.32 20.84
N GLU A 196 -2.31 20.41 20.23
CA GLU A 196 -3.12 21.48 19.62
C GLU A 196 -3.45 21.14 18.15
N PRO A 197 -4.65 21.48 17.64
CA PRO A 197 -4.98 21.27 16.23
C PRO A 197 -4.00 22.02 15.30
N LEU A 198 -3.52 21.38 14.24
CA LEU A 198 -2.64 22.01 13.25
C LEU A 198 -3.32 23.21 12.56
N THR A 199 -4.64 23.17 12.40
CA THR A 199 -5.43 24.26 11.83
C THR A 199 -5.30 25.57 12.60
N ASP A 200 -5.02 25.53 13.91
CA ASP A 200 -4.84 26.72 14.74
C ASP A 200 -3.47 27.39 14.54
N PHE A 201 -2.56 26.72 13.83
CA PHE A 201 -1.25 27.24 13.46
C PHE A 201 -1.23 27.87 12.08
N ILE A 202 -1.98 27.28 11.13
CA ILE A 202 -1.95 27.66 9.72
C ILE A 202 -2.48 29.08 9.54
N GLY A 203 -1.75 29.91 8.80
CA GLY A 203 -2.06 31.32 8.56
C GLY A 203 -1.68 32.28 9.71
N THR A 204 -1.00 31.75 10.74
CA THR A 204 -0.45 32.54 11.86
C THR A 204 1.05 32.70 11.75
N THR A 205 1.68 33.40 12.70
CA THR A 205 3.14 33.47 12.81
C THR A 205 3.80 32.13 13.14
N ARG A 206 3.03 31.14 13.65
CA ARG A 206 3.53 29.80 13.98
C ARG A 206 3.70 28.93 12.71
N LEU A 207 2.83 29.09 11.72
CA LEU A 207 2.87 28.44 10.41
C LEU A 207 2.17 29.35 9.37
N PRO A 208 2.88 30.29 8.74
CA PRO A 208 2.32 31.12 7.68
C PRO A 208 1.68 30.29 6.56
N LEU A 209 0.65 30.81 5.93
CA LEU A 209 -0.07 30.07 4.89
C LEU A 209 0.85 29.67 3.73
N THR A 210 1.78 30.52 3.34
CA THR A 210 2.79 30.21 2.29
C THR A 210 3.66 29.02 2.66
N GLU A 211 4.13 28.93 3.90
CA GLU A 211 4.93 27.83 4.42
C GLU A 211 4.12 26.51 4.47
N TRP A 212 2.83 26.62 4.84
CA TRP A 212 1.93 25.46 4.81
C TRP A 212 1.75 24.92 3.38
N GLU A 213 1.51 25.79 2.41
CA GLU A 213 1.37 25.36 1.01
C GLU A 213 2.67 24.73 0.47
N GLU A 214 3.84 25.29 0.79
CA GLU A 214 5.13 24.69 0.44
C GLU A 214 5.34 23.34 1.12
N LEU A 215 4.91 23.20 2.39
CA LEU A 215 4.99 21.94 3.12
C LEU A 215 4.12 20.87 2.45
N LYS A 216 2.88 21.21 2.06
CA LYS A 216 2.03 20.29 1.28
C LYS A 216 2.70 19.85 -0.02
N VAL A 217 3.31 20.75 -0.76
CA VAL A 217 4.03 20.41 -1.99
C VAL A 217 5.17 19.43 -1.70
N ARG A 218 5.95 19.63 -0.63
CA ARG A 218 7.02 18.70 -0.23
C ARG A 218 6.47 17.31 0.15
N VAL A 219 5.32 17.23 0.80
CA VAL A 219 4.64 15.96 1.12
C VAL A 219 4.25 15.24 -0.17
N ILE A 220 3.56 15.92 -1.07
CA ILE A 220 3.07 15.37 -2.35
C ILE A 220 4.24 14.90 -3.23
N GLN A 221 5.31 15.70 -3.31
CA GLN A 221 6.49 15.39 -4.11
C GLN A 221 7.54 14.54 -3.38
N GLY A 222 7.25 14.06 -2.18
CA GLY A 222 8.22 13.33 -1.35
C GLY A 222 8.83 12.10 -2.02
N GLY A 223 8.07 11.40 -2.87
CA GLY A 223 8.59 10.29 -3.67
C GLY A 223 9.64 10.73 -4.70
N LYS A 224 9.36 11.82 -5.43
CA LYS A 224 10.29 12.41 -6.39
C LYS A 224 11.56 12.90 -5.68
N HIS A 225 11.41 13.59 -4.56
CA HIS A 225 12.54 14.08 -3.77
C HIS A 225 13.52 12.95 -3.36
N ILE A 226 13.00 11.79 -2.97
CA ILE A 226 13.87 10.62 -2.67
C ILE A 226 14.59 10.13 -3.93
N ILE A 227 13.93 10.12 -5.09
CA ILE A 227 14.57 9.73 -6.36
C ILE A 227 15.69 10.71 -6.70
N ASP A 228 15.45 12.00 -6.57
CA ASP A 228 16.43 13.06 -6.87
C ASP A 228 17.68 12.91 -5.97
N LEU A 229 17.51 12.55 -4.69
CA LEU A 229 18.61 12.37 -3.75
C LEU A 229 19.35 11.03 -3.88
N ARG A 230 18.63 9.94 -4.18
CA ARG A 230 19.18 8.58 -4.14
C ARG A 230 19.37 7.93 -5.49
N GLY A 231 18.91 8.56 -6.58
CA GLY A 231 18.91 8.00 -7.93
C GLY A 231 17.94 6.82 -8.12
N ARG A 232 17.06 6.56 -7.14
CA ARG A 232 16.09 5.45 -7.15
C ARG A 232 14.91 5.70 -6.21
N SER A 233 13.81 5.00 -6.45
CA SER A 233 12.61 5.07 -5.60
C SER A 233 12.86 4.57 -4.18
N SER A 234 12.00 5.00 -3.25
CA SER A 234 11.96 4.47 -1.87
C SER A 234 11.74 2.95 -1.88
N PHE A 235 12.39 2.24 -0.98
CA PHE A 235 12.18 0.80 -0.78
C PHE A 235 12.09 0.41 0.70
N GLN A 236 12.81 1.08 1.59
CA GLN A 236 12.79 0.79 3.03
C GLN A 236 11.42 1.10 3.67
N SER A 237 10.91 2.32 3.45
CA SER A 237 9.62 2.72 4.04
C SER A 237 8.42 1.95 3.48
N PRO A 238 8.27 1.71 2.15
CA PRO A 238 7.18 0.88 1.68
C PRO A 238 7.29 -0.57 2.17
N ALA A 239 8.49 -1.15 2.28
CA ALA A 239 8.68 -2.47 2.83
C ALA A 239 8.24 -2.54 4.31
N TYR A 240 8.72 -1.62 5.14
CA TYR A 240 8.38 -1.59 6.55
C TYR A 240 6.88 -1.42 6.78
N LEU A 241 6.26 -0.41 6.18
CA LEU A 241 4.85 -0.10 6.39
C LEU A 241 3.91 -1.18 5.86
N SER A 242 4.24 -1.83 4.74
CA SER A 242 3.42 -2.95 4.24
C SER A 242 3.49 -4.17 5.15
N ILE A 243 4.64 -4.43 5.78
CA ILE A 243 4.77 -5.49 6.77
C ILE A 243 4.05 -5.14 8.08
N GLU A 244 4.01 -3.87 8.50
CA GLU A 244 3.14 -3.44 9.62
C GLU A 244 1.65 -3.68 9.31
N MET A 245 1.20 -3.47 8.06
CA MET A 245 -0.18 -3.78 7.64
C MET A 245 -0.47 -5.27 7.78
N ILE A 246 0.44 -6.13 7.31
CA ILE A 246 0.29 -7.59 7.45
C ILE A 246 0.35 -8.01 8.93
N ALA A 247 1.23 -7.43 9.72
CA ALA A 247 1.30 -7.70 11.16
C ALA A 247 -0.04 -7.42 11.85
N ALA A 248 -0.71 -6.31 11.51
CA ALA A 248 -2.03 -5.99 12.03
C ALA A 248 -3.09 -7.01 11.57
N ALA A 249 -3.07 -7.43 10.30
CA ALA A 249 -3.95 -8.47 9.78
C ALA A 249 -3.70 -9.85 10.45
N MET A 250 -2.48 -10.15 10.86
CA MET A 250 -2.13 -11.33 11.65
C MET A 250 -2.56 -11.24 13.12
N GLY A 251 -3.03 -10.08 13.57
CA GLY A 251 -3.50 -9.83 14.94
C GLY A 251 -2.45 -9.21 15.87
N GLY A 252 -1.44 -8.59 15.29
CA GLY A 252 -0.48 -7.73 15.98
C GLY A 252 -1.08 -6.38 16.39
N GLN A 253 -0.23 -5.39 16.61
CA GLN A 253 -0.67 -4.04 16.93
C GLN A 253 -1.50 -3.45 15.79
N PRO A 254 -2.54 -2.68 16.06
CA PRO A 254 -3.34 -2.02 15.05
C PRO A 254 -2.48 -1.14 14.15
N PHE A 255 -2.71 -1.23 12.82
CA PHE A 255 -2.06 -0.33 11.88
C PHE A 255 -2.66 1.08 12.03
N ARG A 256 -1.82 2.07 12.28
CA ARG A 256 -2.24 3.40 12.69
C ARG A 256 -2.38 4.43 11.57
N TRP A 257 -2.06 4.07 10.34
CA TRP A 257 -2.07 4.95 9.19
C TRP A 257 -3.24 4.63 8.24
N PRO A 258 -3.69 5.59 7.42
CA PRO A 258 -4.59 5.31 6.31
C PRO A 258 -4.01 4.25 5.37
N ALA A 259 -4.87 3.37 4.89
CA ALA A 259 -4.56 2.38 3.87
C ALA A 259 -5.59 2.43 2.75
N GLY A 260 -5.21 1.99 1.56
CA GLY A 260 -6.15 1.82 0.47
C GLY A 260 -7.06 0.63 0.72
N THR A 261 -8.34 0.84 0.48
CA THR A 261 -9.40 -0.18 0.58
C THR A 261 -10.45 0.05 -0.51
N TYR A 262 -11.20 -0.98 -0.84
CA TYR A 262 -12.33 -0.84 -1.77
C TYR A 262 -13.45 -0.03 -1.13
N VAL A 263 -13.94 0.96 -1.88
CA VAL A 263 -15.01 1.87 -1.46
C VAL A 263 -16.13 1.82 -2.50
N SER A 264 -17.36 1.60 -2.03
CA SER A 264 -18.59 1.74 -2.79
C SER A 264 -19.70 2.07 -1.76
N ASN A 265 -20.04 3.36 -1.64
CA ASN A 265 -20.92 3.86 -0.59
C ASN A 265 -21.95 4.90 -1.08
N GLY A 266 -22.07 5.08 -2.39
CA GLY A 266 -22.99 6.01 -3.03
C GLY A 266 -22.48 7.44 -3.21
N LYS A 267 -21.30 7.76 -2.62
CA LYS A 267 -20.57 9.02 -2.88
C LYS A 267 -19.26 8.74 -3.60
N ILE A 268 -18.55 7.74 -3.14
CA ILE A 268 -17.31 7.20 -3.71
C ILE A 268 -17.63 5.77 -4.08
N ASP A 269 -17.58 5.44 -5.38
CA ASP A 269 -18.04 4.14 -5.84
C ASP A 269 -17.02 3.44 -6.72
N HIS A 270 -16.95 2.12 -6.53
CA HIS A 270 -16.22 1.21 -7.39
C HIS A 270 -14.73 1.56 -7.57
N ILE A 271 -14.08 1.92 -6.47
CA ILE A 271 -12.66 2.32 -6.47
C ILE A 271 -11.93 1.77 -5.24
N MET A 272 -10.64 1.59 -5.36
CA MET A 272 -9.75 1.41 -4.22
C MET A 272 -8.98 2.70 -3.99
N MET A 273 -9.01 3.22 -2.75
CA MET A 273 -8.32 4.43 -2.36
C MET A 273 -8.06 4.48 -0.86
N ALA A 274 -7.14 5.34 -0.43
CA ALA A 274 -6.85 5.53 0.98
C ALA A 274 -8.02 6.19 1.71
N MET A 275 -8.46 5.54 2.80
CA MET A 275 -9.52 5.97 3.70
C MET A 275 -9.03 5.90 5.15
N GLU A 276 -9.83 6.41 6.10
CA GLU A 276 -9.59 6.16 7.53
C GLU A 276 -9.90 4.70 7.84
N THR A 277 -8.86 3.87 7.82
CA THR A 277 -8.99 2.41 7.88
C THR A 277 -8.63 1.83 9.24
N SER A 278 -9.16 0.64 9.52
CA SER A 278 -8.71 -0.24 10.58
C SER A 278 -8.42 -1.61 9.99
N ILE A 279 -7.21 -2.13 10.21
CA ILE A 279 -6.77 -3.46 9.79
C ILE A 279 -6.68 -4.34 11.03
N THR A 280 -7.37 -5.48 11.01
CA THR A 280 -7.42 -6.46 12.09
C THR A 280 -7.41 -7.89 11.52
N LYS A 281 -7.49 -8.91 12.37
CA LYS A 281 -7.68 -10.32 11.95
C LYS A 281 -8.91 -10.53 11.05
N ASN A 282 -9.88 -9.63 11.13
CA ASN A 282 -11.11 -9.71 10.33
C ASN A 282 -10.99 -8.98 8.99
N GLY A 283 -9.79 -8.49 8.67
CA GLY A 283 -9.47 -7.75 7.46
C GLY A 283 -9.51 -6.23 7.65
N VAL A 284 -9.60 -5.51 6.54
CA VAL A 284 -9.67 -4.05 6.49
C VAL A 284 -11.12 -3.57 6.52
N THR A 285 -11.37 -2.56 7.32
CA THR A 285 -12.61 -1.77 7.34
C THR A 285 -12.27 -0.30 7.23
N TYR A 286 -13.23 0.55 6.84
CA TYR A 286 -13.02 2.00 6.76
C TYR A 286 -14.19 2.78 7.33
N LYS A 287 -13.92 4.03 7.64
CA LYS A 287 -14.91 5.04 7.99
C LYS A 287 -14.89 6.16 6.95
N GLU A 288 -16.00 6.86 6.80
CA GLU A 288 -16.03 8.09 6.02
C GLU A 288 -15.03 9.11 6.58
N VAL A 289 -14.39 9.82 5.69
CA VAL A 289 -13.39 10.83 6.03
C VAL A 289 -14.10 12.17 6.24
N ALA A 290 -13.96 12.73 7.43
CA ALA A 290 -14.43 14.07 7.74
C ALA A 290 -13.27 15.07 7.69
N GLY A 291 -13.51 16.24 7.10
CA GLY A 291 -12.51 17.31 6.97
C GLY A 291 -13.17 18.64 6.62
N THR A 292 -12.37 19.67 6.44
CA THR A 292 -12.84 20.98 5.96
C THR A 292 -13.39 20.89 4.54
N PRO A 293 -14.23 21.83 4.09
CA PRO A 293 -14.72 21.85 2.70
C PRO A 293 -13.59 21.83 1.65
N ALA A 294 -12.47 22.47 1.94
CA ALA A 294 -11.30 22.47 1.04
C ALA A 294 -10.65 21.09 0.96
N GLU A 295 -10.46 20.40 2.09
CA GLU A 295 -9.92 19.04 2.15
C GLU A 295 -10.86 18.03 1.47
N GLN A 296 -12.17 18.19 1.64
CA GLN A 296 -13.15 17.35 0.94
C GLN A 296 -13.09 17.55 -0.58
N ALA A 297 -12.91 18.79 -1.05
CA ALA A 297 -12.74 19.08 -2.47
C ALA A 297 -11.43 18.49 -3.04
N GLU A 298 -10.34 18.47 -2.25
CA GLU A 298 -9.10 17.77 -2.63
C GLU A 298 -9.33 16.26 -2.72
N LEU A 299 -10.06 15.67 -1.78
CA LEU A 299 -10.41 14.25 -1.79
C LEU A 299 -11.28 13.88 -3.00
N GLU A 300 -12.24 14.70 -3.35
CA GLU A 300 -13.10 14.52 -4.53
C GLU A 300 -12.27 14.53 -5.83
N LYS A 301 -11.36 15.49 -5.99
CA LYS A 301 -10.43 15.53 -7.14
C LYS A 301 -9.56 14.29 -7.22
N SER A 302 -9.12 13.79 -6.05
CA SER A 302 -8.35 12.55 -5.97
C SER A 302 -9.17 11.34 -6.44
N TYR A 303 -10.41 11.25 -5.99
CA TYR A 303 -11.36 10.23 -6.43
C TYR A 303 -11.61 10.28 -7.95
N GLU A 304 -11.91 11.48 -8.50
CA GLU A 304 -12.10 11.66 -9.94
C GLU A 304 -10.87 11.20 -10.75
N HIS A 305 -9.66 11.50 -10.25
CA HIS A 305 -8.43 11.04 -10.90
C HIS A 305 -8.33 9.51 -10.93
N LEU A 306 -8.63 8.85 -9.80
CA LEU A 306 -8.63 7.39 -9.73
C LEU A 306 -9.70 6.77 -10.63
N CYS A 307 -10.88 7.38 -10.74
CA CYS A 307 -11.91 6.96 -11.69
C CYS A 307 -11.42 7.00 -13.12
N LYS A 308 -10.69 8.05 -13.52
CA LYS A 308 -10.08 8.12 -14.87
C LYS A 308 -9.12 6.97 -15.12
N LEU A 309 -8.23 6.66 -14.15
CA LEU A 309 -7.31 5.54 -14.29
C LEU A 309 -8.04 4.18 -14.35
N ARG A 310 -9.09 4.01 -13.56
CA ARG A 310 -9.96 2.83 -13.61
C ARG A 310 -10.59 2.69 -15.00
N ASP A 311 -11.14 3.78 -15.52
CA ASP A 311 -11.83 3.79 -16.81
C ASP A 311 -10.83 3.53 -17.96
N GLU A 312 -9.60 4.05 -17.89
CA GLU A 312 -8.51 3.71 -18.82
C GLU A 312 -8.24 2.20 -18.87
N VAL A 313 -8.15 1.50 -17.73
CA VAL A 313 -7.93 0.04 -17.73
C VAL A 313 -9.16 -0.76 -18.18
N ILE A 314 -10.37 -0.21 -18.06
CA ILE A 314 -11.59 -0.75 -18.66
C ILE A 314 -11.52 -0.60 -20.19
N GLU A 315 -11.17 0.57 -20.71
CA GLU A 315 -11.01 0.84 -22.15
C GLU A 315 -9.91 -0.02 -22.78
N MET A 316 -8.84 -0.30 -22.05
CA MET A 316 -7.79 -1.25 -22.47
C MET A 316 -8.28 -2.71 -22.48
N GLY A 317 -9.47 -3.01 -21.97
CA GLY A 317 -10.02 -4.36 -21.90
C GLY A 317 -9.36 -5.26 -20.84
N ILE A 318 -8.61 -4.69 -19.90
CA ILE A 318 -7.95 -5.44 -18.83
C ILE A 318 -8.94 -5.86 -17.75
N ILE A 319 -9.90 -4.98 -17.40
CA ILE A 319 -11.04 -5.31 -16.55
C ILE A 319 -12.34 -5.05 -17.31
N PRO A 320 -13.41 -5.80 -17.01
CA PRO A 320 -14.71 -5.59 -17.67
C PRO A 320 -15.36 -4.27 -17.23
N ALA A 321 -16.43 -3.88 -17.89
CA ALA A 321 -17.25 -2.76 -17.47
C ALA A 321 -17.81 -3.00 -16.06
N ILE A 322 -18.00 -1.92 -15.28
CA ILE A 322 -18.41 -1.98 -13.87
C ILE A 322 -19.66 -2.87 -13.64
N LYS A 323 -20.65 -2.78 -14.52
CA LYS A 323 -21.87 -3.60 -14.46
C LYS A 323 -21.62 -5.12 -14.45
N ASP A 324 -20.45 -5.56 -14.91
CA ASP A 324 -20.09 -6.97 -15.02
C ASP A 324 -19.18 -7.43 -13.86
N TRP A 325 -18.79 -6.53 -12.94
CA TRP A 325 -17.87 -6.84 -11.85
C TRP A 325 -18.41 -7.87 -10.88
N HIS A 326 -19.69 -7.81 -10.55
CA HIS A 326 -20.34 -8.81 -9.69
C HIS A 326 -20.24 -10.23 -10.28
N SER A 327 -20.30 -10.37 -11.62
CA SER A 327 -20.09 -11.66 -12.28
C SER A 327 -18.66 -12.16 -12.16
N LEU A 328 -17.68 -11.24 -12.10
CA LEU A 328 -16.27 -11.56 -11.93
C LEU A 328 -15.92 -11.83 -10.47
N ASN A 329 -16.43 -11.02 -9.56
CA ASN A 329 -16.27 -11.18 -8.11
C ASN A 329 -17.60 -10.96 -7.39
N PRO A 330 -18.30 -12.04 -6.97
CA PRO A 330 -19.61 -11.94 -6.30
C PRO A 330 -19.60 -11.23 -4.93
N ASN A 331 -18.42 -10.90 -4.39
CA ASN A 331 -18.28 -10.14 -3.15
C ASN A 331 -18.25 -8.61 -3.36
N ILE A 332 -18.39 -8.15 -4.61
CA ILE A 332 -18.43 -6.74 -5.00
C ILE A 332 -19.79 -6.42 -5.58
N ASP A 333 -20.41 -5.36 -5.10
CA ASP A 333 -21.71 -4.85 -5.57
C ASP A 333 -21.54 -4.00 -6.84
#